data_35d65844f2691b07c66f9e8f7ad56ab0
#
_entry.id   35d65844f2691b07c66f9e8f7ad56ab0
#
_cell.length_a   1.000
_cell.length_b   1.000
_cell.length_c   1.000
_cell.angle_alpha   90.00
_cell.angle_beta   90.00
_cell.angle_gamma   90.00
#
_symmetry.space_group_name_H-M   'P 1'
#
loop_
_entity.id
_entity.type
_entity.pdbx_description
1 polymer ?
#
loop_
_entity_poly.entity_id
_entity_poly.type
_entity_poly.pdbx_seq_one_letter_code
_entity_poly.pdbx_strand_id
1 'polypeptide(L)'
;MLKELLVNISIRNEWKQDVASIRRKLKQTQIIKLSSSQKKDILAYYQSLFGKKVPADWHEYFYSRNGVFSVKYVPTCLYHSDIIYKLNNYKLRHAYVDKGIYDIYFPDILRPKTFVKNINGYYYDDSKPISREEAVERCRNLEGAVSKPTQEGMWGSGVKVFSSQNGLLDDGSTVESLMDGYGTNFIIQERIDQHDSMALLNPTSLNTLRILSYRQDNEVFVLYVVVRIGRKGKSVDNETAGGINADIDLATGRILDCAYGTPSEKRISTTDVGTALKGFQIPGFDKVVAEVKELHLRLPYFNLVGWDFGVDKNGDPVLIEWNRCPDLSQTAHGPAFGEMTEDIFKRIKSEKDSRF
;
A
#
# COMPACT_ATOMS: atom_id res chain seq x y z
N MET A 1 -21.96 24.60 8.52
CA MET A 1 -23.27 23.90 8.28
C MET A 1 -23.31 23.14 6.96
N LEU A 2 -23.29 23.77 5.77
CA LEU A 2 -23.36 23.03 4.48
C LEU A 2 -22.16 22.09 4.27
N LYS A 3 -20.93 22.55 4.53
CA LYS A 3 -19.71 21.73 4.43
C LYS A 3 -19.76 20.51 5.34
N GLU A 4 -20.17 20.67 6.58
CA GLU A 4 -20.32 19.57 7.54
C GLU A 4 -21.39 18.55 7.09
N LEU A 5 -22.50 19.03 6.54
CA LEU A 5 -23.54 18.17 5.97
C LEU A 5 -22.98 17.31 4.83
N LEU A 6 -22.24 17.92 3.90
CA LEU A 6 -21.62 17.21 2.78
C LEU A 6 -20.59 16.18 3.24
N VAL A 7 -19.75 16.52 4.22
CA VAL A 7 -18.79 15.58 4.83
C VAL A 7 -19.53 14.41 5.48
N ASN A 8 -20.59 14.67 6.25
CA ASN A 8 -21.37 13.61 6.88
C ASN A 8 -22.10 12.70 5.86
N ILE A 9 -22.56 13.25 4.73
CA ILE A 9 -23.12 12.45 3.64
C ILE A 9 -22.03 11.55 3.03
N SER A 10 -20.84 12.09 2.78
CA SER A 10 -19.70 11.31 2.26
C SER A 10 -19.35 10.16 3.20
N ILE A 11 -19.22 10.42 4.50
CA ILE A 11 -18.94 9.40 5.52
C ILE A 11 -19.98 8.27 5.49
N ARG A 12 -21.27 8.62 5.39
CA ARG A 12 -22.34 7.61 5.32
C ARG A 12 -22.27 6.76 4.05
N ASN A 13 -21.90 7.37 2.93
CA ASN A 13 -21.77 6.67 1.66
C ASN A 13 -20.54 5.73 1.67
N GLU A 14 -19.40 6.19 2.18
CA GLU A 14 -18.20 5.37 2.39
C GLU A 14 -18.52 4.16 3.28
N TRP A 15 -19.17 4.37 4.42
CA TRP A 15 -19.60 3.30 5.31
C TRP A 15 -20.42 2.22 4.59
N LYS A 16 -21.42 2.65 3.80
CA LYS A 16 -22.26 1.72 3.03
C LYS A 16 -21.49 0.94 1.97
N GLN A 17 -20.56 1.61 1.29
CA GLN A 17 -19.71 1.00 0.28
C GLN A 17 -18.78 -0.06 0.89
N ASP A 18 -18.16 0.24 2.03
CA ASP A 18 -17.29 -0.68 2.75
C ASP A 18 -18.06 -1.92 3.23
N VAL A 19 -19.26 -1.72 3.81
CA VAL A 19 -20.13 -2.83 4.21
C VAL A 19 -20.55 -3.69 3.01
N ALA A 20 -20.88 -3.08 1.89
CA ALA A 20 -21.20 -3.82 0.67
C ALA A 20 -19.99 -4.59 0.12
N SER A 21 -18.81 -4.00 0.22
CA SER A 21 -17.55 -4.61 -0.20
C SER A 21 -17.22 -5.87 0.61
N ILE A 22 -17.22 -5.77 1.95
CA ILE A 22 -16.91 -6.94 2.79
C ILE A 22 -17.93 -8.07 2.61
N ARG A 23 -19.21 -7.73 2.40
CA ARG A 23 -20.25 -8.72 2.13
C ARG A 23 -20.07 -9.42 0.79
N ARG A 24 -19.53 -8.75 -0.23
CA ARG A 24 -19.12 -9.39 -1.49
C ARG A 24 -17.96 -10.36 -1.28
N LYS A 25 -16.93 -9.95 -0.51
CA LYS A 25 -15.81 -10.84 -0.14
C LYS A 25 -16.29 -12.09 0.62
N LEU A 26 -17.20 -11.93 1.57
CA LEU A 26 -17.79 -13.04 2.32
C LEU A 26 -18.52 -14.06 1.40
N LYS A 27 -19.25 -13.60 0.37
CA LYS A 27 -19.92 -14.49 -0.58
C LYS A 27 -18.96 -15.35 -1.39
N GLN A 28 -17.70 -14.94 -1.52
CA GLN A 28 -16.65 -15.65 -2.26
C GLN A 28 -15.77 -16.51 -1.34
N THR A 29 -15.97 -16.43 -0.02
CA THR A 29 -15.12 -17.08 0.97
C THR A 29 -15.84 -18.31 1.55
N GLN A 30 -15.09 -19.38 1.83
CA GLN A 30 -15.59 -20.50 2.64
C GLN A 30 -15.74 -20.03 4.08
N ILE A 31 -16.98 -19.79 4.51
CA ILE A 31 -17.26 -19.09 5.78
C ILE A 31 -17.17 -20.03 6.98
N ILE A 32 -16.42 -19.60 8.00
CA ILE A 32 -16.49 -20.10 9.36
C ILE A 32 -17.35 -19.14 10.17
N LYS A 33 -18.54 -19.58 10.61
CA LYS A 33 -19.49 -18.73 11.33
C LYS A 33 -18.98 -18.35 12.72
N LEU A 34 -19.14 -17.07 13.07
CA LEU A 34 -18.94 -16.60 14.45
C LEU A 34 -20.07 -17.08 15.35
N SER A 35 -19.71 -17.49 16.57
CA SER A 35 -20.69 -17.81 17.62
C SER A 35 -21.44 -16.55 18.09
N SER A 36 -22.57 -16.77 18.78
CA SER A 36 -23.33 -15.67 19.35
C SER A 36 -22.54 -14.90 20.42
N SER A 37 -21.66 -15.58 21.17
CA SER A 37 -20.76 -14.94 22.14
C SER A 37 -19.76 -14.04 21.42
N GLN A 38 -19.06 -14.55 20.44
CA GLN A 38 -18.09 -13.77 19.65
C GLN A 38 -18.72 -12.51 19.06
N LYS A 39 -19.94 -12.59 18.53
CA LYS A 39 -20.66 -11.41 18.01
C LYS A 39 -21.00 -10.39 19.09
N LYS A 40 -21.37 -10.85 20.31
CA LYS A 40 -21.60 -9.97 21.45
C LYS A 40 -20.31 -9.28 21.89
N ASP A 41 -19.20 -10.01 21.93
CA ASP A 41 -17.89 -9.47 22.33
C ASP A 41 -17.44 -8.36 21.35
N ILE A 42 -17.57 -8.57 20.03
CA ILE A 42 -17.29 -7.55 19.02
C ILE A 42 -18.16 -6.31 19.23
N LEU A 43 -19.48 -6.50 19.41
CA LEU A 43 -20.41 -5.40 19.61
C LEU A 43 -20.06 -4.60 20.88
N ALA A 44 -19.81 -5.29 21.99
CA ALA A 44 -19.44 -4.66 23.27
C ALA A 44 -18.13 -3.87 23.13
N TYR A 45 -17.13 -4.45 22.49
CA TYR A 45 -15.83 -3.83 22.28
C TYR A 45 -15.96 -2.49 21.53
N TYR A 46 -16.58 -2.47 20.37
CA TYR A 46 -16.71 -1.26 19.57
C TYR A 46 -17.72 -0.25 20.13
N GLN A 47 -18.77 -0.72 20.81
CA GLN A 47 -19.71 0.15 21.49
C GLN A 47 -19.03 0.91 22.64
N SER A 48 -18.16 0.24 23.40
CA SER A 48 -17.42 0.87 24.51
C SER A 48 -16.37 1.89 24.04
N LEU A 49 -15.74 1.60 22.91
CA LEU A 49 -14.65 2.43 22.37
C LEU A 49 -15.16 3.62 21.53
N PHE A 50 -16.14 3.43 20.68
CA PHE A 50 -16.57 4.42 19.68
C PHE A 50 -18.05 4.82 19.82
N GLY A 51 -18.82 4.22 20.74
CA GLY A 51 -20.26 4.43 20.82
C GLY A 51 -21.04 3.93 19.60
N LYS A 52 -20.40 3.11 18.76
CA LYS A 52 -20.93 2.66 17.45
C LYS A 52 -21.18 1.17 17.42
N LYS A 53 -22.26 0.79 16.74
CA LYS A 53 -22.53 -0.60 16.39
C LYS A 53 -21.84 -0.91 15.05
N VAL A 54 -20.83 -1.76 15.11
CA VAL A 54 -20.06 -2.18 13.93
C VAL A 54 -20.54 -3.56 13.51
N PRO A 55 -20.77 -3.81 12.20
CA PRO A 55 -21.09 -5.16 11.72
C PRO A 55 -19.94 -6.13 11.97
N ALA A 56 -20.29 -7.37 12.34
CA ALA A 56 -19.30 -8.43 12.59
C ALA A 56 -18.73 -9.05 11.27
N ASP A 57 -19.18 -8.57 10.13
CA ASP A 57 -18.81 -9.08 8.79
C ASP A 57 -17.29 -9.16 8.57
N TRP A 58 -16.53 -8.16 9.02
CA TRP A 58 -15.05 -8.17 8.91
C TRP A 58 -14.41 -9.25 9.77
N HIS A 59 -14.88 -9.40 11.00
CA HIS A 59 -14.38 -10.41 11.93
C HIS A 59 -14.71 -11.82 11.42
N GLU A 60 -15.92 -12.05 10.88
CA GLU A 60 -16.31 -13.30 10.26
C GLU A 60 -15.45 -13.60 9.02
N TYR A 61 -15.14 -12.57 8.20
CA TYR A 61 -14.28 -12.70 7.03
C TYR A 61 -12.85 -13.07 7.43
N PHE A 62 -12.19 -12.31 8.30
CA PHE A 62 -10.81 -12.58 8.69
C PHE A 62 -10.67 -13.91 9.41
N TYR A 63 -11.59 -14.21 10.33
CA TYR A 63 -11.64 -15.52 11.00
C TYR A 63 -11.78 -16.66 10.01
N SER A 64 -12.61 -16.51 8.99
CA SER A 64 -12.77 -17.51 7.94
C SER A 64 -11.51 -17.69 7.08
N ARG A 65 -10.73 -16.63 6.90
CA ARG A 65 -9.52 -16.63 6.06
C ARG A 65 -8.30 -17.21 6.79
N ASN A 66 -8.00 -16.69 7.98
CA ASN A 66 -6.75 -17.01 8.70
C ASN A 66 -6.94 -17.93 9.92
N GLY A 67 -8.18 -18.17 10.34
CA GLY A 67 -8.49 -19.04 11.49
C GLY A 67 -8.29 -18.37 12.85
N VAL A 68 -7.97 -17.07 12.90
CA VAL A 68 -7.71 -16.34 14.14
C VAL A 68 -8.91 -15.45 14.47
N PHE A 69 -9.57 -15.71 15.60
CA PHE A 69 -10.59 -14.80 16.14
C PHE A 69 -9.95 -13.70 16.98
N SER A 70 -10.31 -12.46 16.70
CA SER A 70 -9.94 -11.31 17.54
C SER A 70 -11.01 -10.22 17.44
N VAL A 71 -11.37 -9.60 18.53
CA VAL A 71 -12.23 -8.40 18.54
C VAL A 71 -11.49 -7.16 18.02
N LYS A 72 -10.14 -7.21 17.96
CA LYS A 72 -9.26 -6.10 17.56
C LYS A 72 -9.14 -5.92 16.05
N TYR A 73 -9.73 -6.78 15.22
CA TYR A 73 -9.80 -6.54 13.77
C TYR A 73 -10.48 -5.22 13.47
N VAL A 74 -9.83 -4.34 12.72
CA VAL A 74 -10.33 -3.01 12.38
C VAL A 74 -11.28 -3.09 11.19
N PRO A 75 -12.60 -2.86 11.36
CA PRO A 75 -13.54 -2.81 10.25
C PRO A 75 -13.25 -1.62 9.35
N THR A 76 -13.14 -1.86 8.04
CA THR A 76 -12.81 -0.83 7.05
C THR A 76 -13.77 0.36 7.10
N CYS A 77 -15.05 0.11 7.34
CA CYS A 77 -16.04 1.18 7.48
C CYS A 77 -15.76 2.12 8.67
N LEU A 78 -15.22 1.60 9.78
CA LEU A 78 -14.80 2.42 10.91
C LEU A 78 -13.45 3.10 10.62
N TYR A 79 -12.55 2.39 9.95
CA TYR A 79 -11.25 2.92 9.54
C TYR A 79 -11.40 4.17 8.66
N HIS A 80 -12.18 4.09 7.60
CA HIS A 80 -12.41 5.22 6.68
C HIS A 80 -13.31 6.31 7.28
N SER A 81 -14.27 5.96 8.15
CA SER A 81 -15.18 6.98 8.71
C SER A 81 -14.59 7.77 9.87
N ASP A 82 -13.74 7.16 10.68
CA ASP A 82 -13.28 7.77 11.95
C ASP A 82 -11.78 7.72 12.14
N ILE A 83 -11.12 6.58 11.91
CA ILE A 83 -9.77 6.34 12.40
C ILE A 83 -8.74 7.15 11.62
N ILE A 84 -8.72 6.97 10.30
CA ILE A 84 -7.65 7.53 9.46
C ILE A 84 -7.63 9.06 9.45
N TYR A 85 -8.79 9.71 9.47
CA TYR A 85 -8.90 11.17 9.45
C TYR A 85 -8.63 11.85 10.79
N LYS A 86 -8.51 11.07 11.85
CA LYS A 86 -8.05 11.51 13.16
C LYS A 86 -6.55 11.28 13.35
N LEU A 87 -6.00 10.28 12.68
CA LEU A 87 -4.58 10.01 12.69
C LEU A 87 -3.81 10.86 11.67
N ASN A 88 -4.41 11.13 10.51
CA ASN A 88 -3.76 11.80 9.40
C ASN A 88 -4.48 13.07 8.97
N ASN A 89 -3.72 14.11 8.61
CA ASN A 89 -4.29 15.37 8.16
C ASN A 89 -4.83 15.26 6.73
N TYR A 90 -6.15 15.18 6.63
CA TYR A 90 -6.84 15.08 5.34
C TYR A 90 -6.60 16.28 4.40
N LYS A 91 -6.45 17.48 4.96
CA LYS A 91 -6.34 18.70 4.14
C LYS A 91 -5.01 18.80 3.39
N LEU A 92 -3.96 18.19 3.92
CA LEU A 92 -2.62 18.22 3.33
C LEU A 92 -2.32 17.03 2.41
N ARG A 93 -3.26 16.10 2.26
CA ARG A 93 -3.03 14.84 1.54
C ARG A 93 -2.50 14.98 0.11
N HIS A 94 -3.05 15.92 -0.66
CA HIS A 94 -2.70 16.05 -2.08
C HIS A 94 -1.27 16.56 -2.31
N ALA A 95 -0.78 17.42 -1.42
CA ALA A 95 0.57 17.97 -1.54
C ALA A 95 1.66 16.93 -1.24
N TYR A 96 1.38 15.96 -0.37
CA TYR A 96 2.39 15.03 0.12
C TYR A 96 2.48 13.70 -0.63
N VAL A 97 1.40 13.25 -1.30
CA VAL A 97 1.37 11.93 -1.95
C VAL A 97 1.80 11.93 -3.41
N ASP A 98 2.13 13.09 -3.97
CA ASP A 98 2.57 13.22 -5.36
C ASP A 98 3.98 12.63 -5.52
N LYS A 99 4.09 11.50 -6.26
CA LYS A 99 5.36 10.81 -6.51
C LYS A 99 6.37 11.70 -7.27
N GLY A 100 5.87 12.70 -7.99
CA GLY A 100 6.69 13.64 -8.74
C GLY A 100 7.51 14.59 -7.88
N ILE A 101 7.25 14.67 -6.57
CA ILE A 101 7.97 15.54 -5.63
C ILE A 101 8.66 14.77 -4.49
N TYR A 102 8.79 13.45 -4.60
CA TYR A 102 9.51 12.65 -3.60
C TYR A 102 11.00 13.01 -3.50
N ASP A 103 11.61 13.46 -4.58
CA ASP A 103 12.97 14.00 -4.60
C ASP A 103 13.14 15.24 -3.69
N ILE A 104 12.07 15.99 -3.46
CA ILE A 104 12.06 17.15 -2.55
C ILE A 104 11.88 16.70 -1.09
N TYR A 105 10.95 15.77 -0.82
CA TYR A 105 10.67 15.31 0.54
C TYR A 105 11.69 14.31 1.06
N PHE A 106 12.27 13.52 0.17
CA PHE A 106 13.20 12.43 0.47
C PHE A 106 14.42 12.49 -0.44
N PRO A 107 15.24 13.57 -0.39
CA PRO A 107 16.34 13.78 -1.35
C PRO A 107 17.45 12.75 -1.24
N ASP A 108 17.65 12.20 -0.05
CA ASP A 108 18.73 11.28 0.33
C ASP A 108 18.33 9.79 0.32
N ILE A 109 17.10 9.47 -0.11
CA ILE A 109 16.57 8.10 -0.10
C ILE A 109 16.75 7.44 -1.45
N LEU A 110 17.13 6.17 -1.43
CA LEU A 110 17.21 5.36 -2.64
C LEU A 110 15.80 5.18 -3.24
N ARG A 111 15.65 5.66 -4.46
CA ARG A 111 14.41 5.63 -5.26
C ARG A 111 14.76 5.21 -6.68
N PRO A 112 13.79 4.69 -7.46
CA PRO A 112 14.03 4.46 -8.88
C PRO A 112 14.52 5.75 -9.55
N LYS A 113 15.58 5.66 -10.35
CA LYS A 113 16.08 6.79 -11.11
C LYS A 113 14.96 7.35 -12.00
N THR A 114 14.72 8.64 -11.93
CA THR A 114 13.75 9.33 -12.76
C THR A 114 14.39 9.76 -14.05
N PHE A 115 13.84 9.34 -15.19
CA PHE A 115 14.26 9.81 -16.51
C PHE A 115 13.55 11.12 -16.85
N VAL A 116 12.25 11.16 -16.63
CA VAL A 116 11.39 12.31 -16.89
C VAL A 116 10.22 12.29 -15.92
N LYS A 117 9.81 13.46 -15.45
CA LYS A 117 8.51 13.68 -14.80
C LYS A 117 7.78 14.87 -15.42
N ASN A 118 6.46 14.74 -15.50
CA ASN A 118 5.58 15.84 -15.87
C ASN A 118 4.72 16.18 -14.64
N ILE A 119 4.81 17.43 -14.19
CA ILE A 119 4.04 17.94 -13.07
C ILE A 119 3.23 19.14 -13.55
N ASN A 120 1.93 19.00 -13.56
CA ASN A 120 1.00 20.05 -14.00
C ASN A 120 1.31 20.59 -15.42
N GLY A 121 1.79 19.73 -16.33
CA GLY A 121 2.12 20.09 -17.70
C GLY A 121 3.58 20.51 -17.92
N TYR A 122 4.36 20.72 -16.87
CA TYR A 122 5.77 21.07 -16.96
C TYR A 122 6.65 19.82 -16.86
N TYR A 123 7.64 19.72 -17.75
CA TYR A 123 8.59 18.61 -17.77
C TYR A 123 9.83 18.90 -16.94
N TYR A 124 10.35 17.89 -16.30
CA TYR A 124 11.54 17.98 -15.46
C TYR A 124 12.44 16.76 -15.65
N ASP A 125 13.74 17.02 -15.59
CA ASP A 125 14.79 16.04 -15.32
C ASP A 125 15.15 16.17 -13.84
N ASP A 126 14.74 15.22 -13.05
CA ASP A 126 14.80 15.35 -11.58
C ASP A 126 14.17 16.68 -11.12
N SER A 127 14.94 17.64 -10.64
CA SER A 127 14.46 18.96 -10.21
C SER A 127 14.62 20.07 -11.27
N LYS A 128 15.24 19.79 -12.44
CA LYS A 128 15.51 20.79 -13.48
C LYS A 128 14.40 20.83 -14.52
N PRO A 129 13.81 22.00 -14.82
CA PRO A 129 12.89 22.14 -15.95
C PRO A 129 13.58 21.81 -17.28
N ILE A 130 12.89 21.07 -18.14
CA ILE A 130 13.31 20.72 -19.49
C ILE A 130 12.17 20.93 -20.47
N SER A 131 12.48 20.99 -21.77
CA SER A 131 11.45 21.03 -22.81
C SER A 131 10.79 19.67 -23.01
N ARG A 132 9.64 19.65 -23.72
CA ARG A 132 8.98 18.39 -24.10
C ARG A 132 9.85 17.56 -25.04
N GLU A 133 10.54 18.22 -25.96
CA GLU A 133 11.45 17.59 -26.91
C GLU A 133 12.64 16.92 -26.20
N GLU A 134 13.24 17.59 -25.22
CA GLU A 134 14.26 16.99 -24.35
C GLU A 134 13.74 15.82 -23.54
N ALA A 135 12.51 15.91 -23.05
CA ALA A 135 11.87 14.82 -22.30
C ALA A 135 11.67 13.58 -23.19
N VAL A 136 11.24 13.76 -24.43
CA VAL A 136 11.10 12.68 -25.42
C VAL A 136 12.47 12.07 -25.73
N GLU A 137 13.48 12.90 -25.99
CA GLU A 137 14.82 12.44 -26.33
C GLU A 137 15.44 11.58 -25.23
N ARG A 138 15.25 11.94 -23.95
CA ARG A 138 15.70 11.16 -22.79
C ARG A 138 15.05 9.77 -22.70
N CYS A 139 13.88 9.63 -23.27
CA CYS A 139 13.13 8.37 -23.26
C CYS A 139 13.26 7.57 -24.58
N ARG A 140 14.10 7.98 -25.51
CA ARG A 140 14.24 7.32 -26.83
C ARG A 140 14.84 5.92 -26.79
N ASN A 141 15.77 5.70 -25.86
CA ASN A 141 16.49 4.44 -25.74
C ASN A 141 16.58 4.06 -24.26
N LEU A 142 15.56 3.38 -23.74
CA LEU A 142 15.49 2.92 -22.37
C LEU A 142 15.39 1.38 -22.34
N GLU A 143 16.26 0.79 -21.55
CA GLU A 143 16.21 -0.65 -21.26
C GLU A 143 15.48 -0.85 -19.93
N GLY A 144 14.21 -1.25 -20.01
CA GLY A 144 13.38 -1.48 -18.84
C GLY A 144 13.01 -0.20 -18.09
N ALA A 145 11.92 0.44 -18.49
CA ALA A 145 11.36 1.60 -17.82
C ALA A 145 9.96 1.33 -17.27
N VAL A 146 9.55 2.13 -16.30
CA VAL A 146 8.21 2.13 -15.72
C VAL A 146 7.64 3.53 -15.81
N SER A 147 6.51 3.67 -16.48
CA SER A 147 5.71 4.89 -16.46
C SER A 147 4.48 4.73 -15.58
N LYS A 148 4.15 5.78 -14.83
CA LYS A 148 2.99 5.78 -13.91
C LYS A 148 2.50 7.19 -13.63
N PRO A 149 1.22 7.39 -13.26
CA PRO A 149 0.74 8.66 -12.73
C PRO A 149 1.50 9.03 -11.44
N THR A 150 1.78 10.32 -11.23
CA THR A 150 2.43 10.79 -9.98
C THR A 150 1.44 10.95 -8.85
N GLN A 151 0.23 11.38 -9.17
CA GLN A 151 -0.87 11.50 -8.22
C GLN A 151 -1.64 10.18 -8.11
N GLU A 152 -2.51 10.07 -7.12
CA GLU A 152 -3.27 8.85 -6.84
C GLU A 152 -3.97 8.30 -8.09
N GLY A 153 -3.33 7.32 -8.74
CA GLY A 153 -3.99 6.38 -9.61
C GLY A 153 -4.42 5.20 -8.74
N MET A 154 -5.73 4.93 -8.66
CA MET A 154 -6.20 3.85 -7.81
C MET A 154 -5.66 2.50 -8.31
N TRP A 155 -4.89 1.79 -7.46
CA TRP A 155 -4.67 0.35 -7.54
C TRP A 155 -3.82 -0.13 -8.72
N GLY A 156 -2.74 0.62 -9.05
CA GLY A 156 -1.82 0.27 -10.13
C GLY A 156 -2.38 0.53 -11.53
N SER A 157 -3.52 1.21 -11.63
CA SER A 157 -4.03 1.65 -12.92
C SER A 157 -3.09 2.70 -13.54
N GLY A 158 -2.75 2.52 -14.82
CA GLY A 158 -1.85 3.42 -15.52
C GLY A 158 -0.36 3.14 -15.31
N VAL A 159 0.02 2.02 -14.68
CA VAL A 159 1.42 1.58 -14.65
C VAL A 159 1.71 0.79 -15.93
N LYS A 160 2.74 1.21 -16.68
CA LYS A 160 3.22 0.50 -17.86
C LYS A 160 4.71 0.25 -17.73
N VAL A 161 5.11 -1.01 -17.90
CA VAL A 161 6.51 -1.43 -18.05
C VAL A 161 6.82 -1.49 -19.53
N PHE A 162 7.94 -0.91 -19.96
CA PHE A 162 8.32 -0.89 -21.36
C PHE A 162 9.85 -0.74 -21.53
N SER A 163 10.34 -1.09 -22.70
CA SER A 163 11.62 -0.63 -23.22
C SER A 163 11.38 0.22 -24.46
N SER A 164 12.34 1.06 -24.82
CA SER A 164 12.24 1.88 -26.01
C SER A 164 13.55 1.84 -26.83
N GLN A 165 13.43 1.84 -28.14
CA GLN A 165 14.54 1.94 -29.08
C GLN A 165 14.19 2.93 -30.20
N ASN A 166 15.04 3.94 -30.38
CA ASN A 166 14.81 5.03 -31.36
C ASN A 166 13.43 5.71 -31.23
N GLY A 167 12.89 5.78 -29.99
CA GLY A 167 11.59 6.38 -29.68
C GLY A 167 10.39 5.45 -29.87
N LEU A 168 10.60 4.20 -30.30
CA LEU A 168 9.55 3.18 -30.41
C LEU A 168 9.57 2.27 -29.16
N LEU A 169 8.40 1.99 -28.59
CA LEU A 169 8.21 1.09 -27.48
C LEU A 169 8.05 -0.35 -27.96
N ASP A 170 8.16 -1.33 -27.03
CA ASP A 170 8.02 -2.77 -27.32
C ASP A 170 6.68 -3.14 -27.98
N ASP A 171 5.62 -2.36 -27.76
CA ASP A 171 4.31 -2.56 -28.36
C ASP A 171 4.10 -1.80 -29.67
N GLY A 172 5.15 -1.15 -30.20
CA GLY A 172 5.13 -0.39 -31.44
C GLY A 172 4.57 1.04 -31.31
N SER A 173 4.10 1.45 -30.14
CA SER A 173 3.72 2.85 -29.88
C SER A 173 4.96 3.72 -29.74
N THR A 174 4.80 5.06 -29.76
CA THR A 174 5.93 5.97 -29.58
C THR A 174 6.00 6.53 -28.17
N VAL A 175 7.18 7.03 -27.75
CA VAL A 175 7.38 7.74 -26.49
C VAL A 175 6.45 8.94 -26.40
N GLU A 176 6.27 9.70 -27.49
CA GLU A 176 5.37 10.84 -27.56
C GLU A 176 3.93 10.42 -27.28
N SER A 177 3.46 9.34 -27.93
CA SER A 177 2.09 8.84 -27.74
C SER A 177 1.87 8.31 -26.31
N LEU A 178 2.89 7.73 -25.68
CA LEU A 178 2.84 7.34 -24.27
C LEU A 178 2.66 8.55 -23.37
N MET A 179 3.46 9.61 -23.56
CA MET A 179 3.37 10.84 -22.78
C MET A 179 2.03 11.56 -22.99
N ASP A 180 1.57 11.64 -24.23
CA ASP A 180 0.26 12.23 -24.57
C ASP A 180 -0.91 11.45 -23.96
N GLY A 181 -0.78 10.13 -23.86
CA GLY A 181 -1.76 9.26 -23.22
C GLY A 181 -1.92 9.52 -21.72
N TYR A 182 -0.85 9.93 -21.03
CA TYR A 182 -0.93 10.39 -19.64
C TYR A 182 -1.43 11.82 -19.51
N GLY A 183 -1.14 12.67 -20.46
CA GLY A 183 -1.41 14.11 -20.42
C GLY A 183 -0.52 14.83 -19.42
N THR A 184 -0.95 14.90 -18.16
CA THR A 184 -0.20 15.56 -17.08
C THR A 184 -0.02 14.65 -15.87
N ASN A 185 0.91 15.02 -14.97
CA ASN A 185 1.13 14.35 -13.68
C ASN A 185 1.52 12.87 -13.83
N PHE A 186 2.58 12.62 -14.58
CA PHE A 186 3.18 11.29 -14.74
C PHE A 186 4.69 11.32 -14.50
N ILE A 187 5.28 10.15 -14.27
CA ILE A 187 6.70 9.93 -14.10
C ILE A 187 7.14 8.71 -14.91
N ILE A 188 8.31 8.81 -15.53
CA ILE A 188 9.00 7.70 -16.21
C ILE A 188 10.29 7.45 -15.42
N GLN A 189 10.44 6.24 -14.90
CA GLN A 189 11.53 5.84 -14.04
C GLN A 189 12.18 4.55 -14.55
N GLU A 190 13.38 4.27 -14.08
CA GLU A 190 13.99 2.96 -14.30
C GLU A 190 13.14 1.85 -13.67
N ARG A 191 13.20 0.67 -14.26
CA ARG A 191 12.73 -0.55 -13.64
C ARG A 191 13.75 -1.01 -12.62
N ILE A 192 13.30 -1.29 -11.39
CA ILE A 192 14.18 -1.80 -10.34
C ILE A 192 14.52 -3.25 -10.61
N ASP A 193 15.80 -3.55 -10.62
CA ASP A 193 16.31 -4.91 -10.54
C ASP A 193 16.27 -5.37 -9.07
N GLN A 194 15.28 -6.20 -8.74
CA GLN A 194 15.12 -6.70 -7.38
C GLN A 194 16.22 -7.70 -7.01
N HIS A 195 16.46 -7.86 -5.71
CA HIS A 195 17.40 -8.85 -5.15
C HIS A 195 17.09 -10.26 -5.68
N ASP A 196 18.14 -11.04 -5.95
CA ASP A 196 18.00 -12.39 -6.52
C ASP A 196 17.09 -13.29 -5.67
N SER A 197 17.21 -13.22 -4.35
CA SER A 197 16.29 -13.94 -3.45
C SER A 197 14.83 -13.50 -3.62
N MET A 198 14.57 -12.19 -3.78
CA MET A 198 13.20 -11.70 -4.02
C MET A 198 12.66 -12.20 -5.36
N ALA A 199 13.50 -12.31 -6.39
CA ALA A 199 13.13 -12.85 -7.69
C ALA A 199 12.71 -14.32 -7.63
N LEU A 200 13.17 -15.10 -6.62
CA LEU A 200 12.68 -16.45 -6.38
C LEU A 200 11.19 -16.51 -6.00
N LEU A 201 10.64 -15.44 -5.42
CA LEU A 201 9.21 -15.38 -5.11
C LEU A 201 8.37 -15.19 -6.39
N ASN A 202 8.76 -14.25 -7.22
CA ASN A 202 8.27 -14.06 -8.60
C ASN A 202 9.28 -13.22 -9.40
N PRO A 203 9.85 -13.74 -10.49
CA PRO A 203 10.84 -13.02 -11.30
C PRO A 203 10.21 -11.98 -12.26
N THR A 204 8.90 -12.03 -12.50
CA THR A 204 8.25 -11.21 -13.53
C THR A 204 7.71 -9.88 -13.01
N SER A 205 7.56 -9.74 -11.69
CA SER A 205 7.17 -8.49 -11.03
C SER A 205 8.19 -8.10 -9.96
N LEU A 206 8.26 -6.82 -9.64
CA LEU A 206 8.88 -6.38 -8.40
C LEU A 206 8.01 -6.88 -7.24
N ASN A 207 8.60 -7.68 -6.33
CA ASN A 207 7.92 -8.13 -5.13
C ASN A 207 8.17 -7.08 -4.04
N THR A 208 7.12 -6.41 -3.57
CA THR A 208 7.25 -5.27 -2.65
C THR A 208 6.96 -5.64 -1.21
N LEU A 209 7.55 -4.91 -0.29
CA LEU A 209 7.21 -4.95 1.12
C LEU A 209 6.21 -3.85 1.41
N ARG A 210 5.00 -4.22 1.85
CA ARG A 210 4.03 -3.30 2.41
C ARG A 210 4.22 -3.23 3.91
N ILE A 211 4.60 -2.06 4.40
CA ILE A 211 4.85 -1.79 5.81
C ILE A 211 3.77 -0.85 6.32
N LEU A 212 3.17 -1.17 7.46
CA LEU A 212 2.34 -0.24 8.19
C LEU A 212 3.13 0.29 9.38
N SER A 213 3.30 1.61 9.45
CA SER A 213 3.95 2.26 10.58
C SER A 213 3.04 3.27 11.27
N TYR A 214 3.19 3.40 12.57
CA TYR A 214 2.46 4.33 13.40
C TYR A 214 3.44 5.22 14.17
N ARG A 215 3.21 6.53 14.13
CA ARG A 215 3.98 7.51 14.89
C ARG A 215 3.21 7.99 16.11
N GLN A 216 3.85 7.90 17.26
CA GLN A 216 3.40 8.52 18.48
C GLN A 216 4.52 9.39 19.03
N ASP A 217 4.26 10.69 19.10
CA ASP A 217 5.25 11.69 19.50
C ASP A 217 6.50 11.63 18.60
N ASN A 218 7.67 11.33 19.15
CA ASN A 218 8.92 11.20 18.43
C ASN A 218 9.33 9.73 18.17
N GLU A 219 8.45 8.79 18.43
CA GLU A 219 8.70 7.38 18.24
C GLU A 219 7.87 6.81 17.09
N VAL A 220 8.47 5.94 16.29
CA VAL A 220 7.82 5.25 15.17
C VAL A 220 7.81 3.76 15.42
N PHE A 221 6.62 3.19 15.43
CA PHE A 221 6.36 1.76 15.55
C PHE A 221 6.05 1.17 14.18
N VAL A 222 6.78 0.14 13.77
CA VAL A 222 6.39 -0.70 12.65
C VAL A 222 5.37 -1.71 13.17
N LEU A 223 4.13 -1.60 12.73
CA LEU A 223 3.02 -2.42 13.22
C LEU A 223 3.03 -3.80 12.58
N TYR A 224 3.28 -3.87 11.28
CA TYR A 224 3.49 -5.10 10.53
C TYR A 224 4.22 -4.85 9.21
N VAL A 225 4.75 -5.93 8.66
CA VAL A 225 5.25 -5.98 7.28
C VAL A 225 4.67 -7.20 6.58
N VAL A 226 4.13 -7.02 5.38
CA VAL A 226 3.77 -8.13 4.51
C VAL A 226 4.53 -8.02 3.20
N VAL A 227 5.00 -9.14 2.66
CA VAL A 227 5.51 -9.19 1.30
C VAL A 227 4.35 -9.38 0.33
N ARG A 228 4.30 -8.54 -0.69
CA ARG A 228 3.41 -8.65 -1.84
C ARG A 228 4.13 -9.38 -2.96
N ILE A 229 3.50 -10.41 -3.48
CA ILE A 229 4.08 -11.28 -4.50
C ILE A 229 3.13 -11.31 -5.68
N GLY A 230 3.62 -10.93 -6.85
CA GLY A 230 2.84 -11.01 -8.09
C GLY A 230 2.59 -12.44 -8.52
N ARG A 231 1.59 -12.64 -9.38
CA ARG A 231 1.30 -13.94 -9.99
C ARG A 231 2.25 -14.18 -11.18
N LYS A 232 2.55 -15.43 -11.47
CA LYS A 232 3.42 -15.80 -12.59
C LYS A 232 2.99 -15.12 -13.90
N GLY A 233 3.94 -14.45 -14.56
CA GLY A 233 3.72 -13.74 -15.81
C GLY A 233 3.04 -12.37 -15.69
N LYS A 234 2.72 -11.92 -14.47
CA LYS A 234 2.25 -10.55 -14.22
C LYS A 234 3.41 -9.63 -13.87
N SER A 235 3.33 -8.38 -14.29
CA SER A 235 4.33 -7.34 -14.02
C SER A 235 4.07 -6.53 -12.73
N VAL A 236 2.93 -6.78 -12.06
CA VAL A 236 2.51 -6.10 -10.84
C VAL A 236 2.20 -7.11 -9.73
N ASP A 237 2.36 -6.70 -8.49
CA ASP A 237 2.23 -7.54 -7.29
C ASP A 237 1.02 -7.22 -6.41
N ASN A 238 0.22 -6.22 -6.79
CA ASN A 238 -0.92 -5.78 -5.98
C ASN A 238 -2.06 -6.81 -5.93
N GLU A 239 -2.80 -6.83 -4.82
CA GLU A 239 -3.93 -7.74 -4.56
C GLU A 239 -5.02 -7.62 -5.63
N THR A 240 -5.27 -6.42 -6.14
CA THR A 240 -6.28 -6.17 -7.18
C THR A 240 -5.95 -6.86 -8.51
N ALA A 241 -4.66 -6.99 -8.82
CA ALA A 241 -4.19 -7.76 -9.97
C ALA A 241 -4.08 -9.28 -9.69
N GLY A 242 -4.55 -9.71 -8.52
CA GLY A 242 -4.51 -11.10 -8.07
C GLY A 242 -3.27 -11.49 -7.29
N GLY A 243 -2.40 -10.53 -6.95
CA GLY A 243 -1.22 -10.76 -6.13
C GLY A 243 -1.56 -11.36 -4.75
N ILE A 244 -0.57 -11.95 -4.12
CA ILE A 244 -0.69 -12.59 -2.80
C ILE A 244 0.14 -11.87 -1.75
N ASN A 245 -0.34 -11.89 -0.50
CA ASN A 245 0.32 -11.24 0.63
C ASN A 245 0.70 -12.28 1.68
N ALA A 246 1.95 -12.26 2.14
CA ALA A 246 2.43 -13.09 3.23
C ALA A 246 3.00 -12.24 4.37
N ASP A 247 2.66 -12.60 5.61
CA ASP A 247 3.12 -11.90 6.80
C ASP A 247 4.58 -12.22 7.13
N ILE A 248 5.29 -11.22 7.64
CA ILE A 248 6.71 -11.32 7.97
C ILE A 248 6.90 -11.11 9.48
N ASP A 249 7.63 -11.99 10.11
CA ASP A 249 8.08 -11.83 11.48
C ASP A 249 9.03 -10.63 11.61
N LEU A 250 8.65 -9.65 12.40
CA LEU A 250 9.39 -8.40 12.56
C LEU A 250 10.76 -8.59 13.22
N ALA A 251 10.93 -9.64 14.02
CA ALA A 251 12.18 -9.90 14.72
C ALA A 251 13.21 -10.60 13.82
N THR A 252 12.76 -11.41 12.86
CA THR A 252 13.64 -12.25 12.05
C THR A 252 13.68 -11.89 10.57
N GLY A 253 12.69 -11.12 10.07
CA GLY A 253 12.55 -10.82 8.66
C GLY A 253 12.14 -12.02 7.81
N ARG A 254 11.56 -13.07 8.43
CA ARG A 254 11.13 -14.29 7.74
C ARG A 254 9.61 -14.31 7.53
N ILE A 255 9.19 -14.86 6.39
CA ILE A 255 7.78 -15.15 6.17
C ILE A 255 7.32 -16.18 7.21
N LEU A 256 6.24 -15.86 7.94
CA LEU A 256 5.77 -16.66 9.07
C LEU A 256 5.21 -18.02 8.63
N ASP A 257 4.30 -18.05 7.65
CA ASP A 257 3.65 -19.32 7.28
C ASP A 257 3.24 -19.38 5.82
N CYS A 258 2.17 -18.68 5.44
CA CYS A 258 1.55 -18.76 4.11
C CYS A 258 1.14 -17.38 3.61
N ALA A 259 0.79 -17.31 2.33
CA ALA A 259 0.19 -16.13 1.74
C ALA A 259 -1.32 -16.26 1.55
N TYR A 260 -1.95 -15.12 1.34
CA TYR A 260 -3.37 -14.97 1.06
C TYR A 260 -3.54 -14.14 -0.22
N GLY A 261 -4.34 -14.65 -1.13
CA GLY A 261 -4.75 -13.98 -2.36
C GLY A 261 -6.24 -13.59 -2.32
N THR A 262 -6.92 -13.75 -3.45
CA THR A 262 -8.34 -13.43 -3.58
C THR A 262 -9.22 -14.14 -2.54
N PRO A 263 -10.43 -13.61 -2.23
CA PRO A 263 -11.31 -14.18 -1.21
C PRO A 263 -11.69 -15.66 -1.42
N SER A 264 -11.68 -16.12 -2.66
CA SER A 264 -12.01 -17.51 -3.02
C SER A 264 -10.83 -18.47 -2.88
N GLU A 265 -9.59 -17.96 -2.83
CA GLU A 265 -8.39 -18.80 -2.72
C GLU A 265 -8.19 -19.31 -1.30
N LYS A 266 -7.67 -20.52 -1.19
CA LYS A 266 -7.21 -21.07 0.09
C LYS A 266 -5.87 -20.44 0.50
N ARG A 267 -5.37 -20.83 1.67
CA ARG A 267 -4.01 -20.49 2.13
C ARG A 267 -2.98 -21.05 1.14
N ILE A 268 -2.01 -20.23 0.76
CA ILE A 268 -1.00 -20.51 -0.26
C ILE A 268 0.33 -20.71 0.44
N SER A 269 0.88 -21.93 0.40
CA SER A 269 2.18 -22.24 1.04
C SER A 269 3.37 -22.11 0.10
N THR A 270 3.11 -22.01 -1.21
CA THR A 270 4.13 -22.01 -2.27
C THR A 270 3.73 -21.01 -3.34
N THR A 271 4.68 -20.23 -3.85
CA THR A 271 4.42 -19.30 -4.95
C THR A 271 4.11 -20.02 -6.27
N ASP A 272 3.60 -19.31 -7.27
CA ASP A 272 3.32 -19.87 -8.59
C ASP A 272 4.57 -20.40 -9.34
N VAL A 273 5.77 -20.01 -8.87
CA VAL A 273 7.05 -20.48 -9.42
C VAL A 273 7.69 -21.60 -8.59
N GLY A 274 7.01 -22.06 -7.54
CA GLY A 274 7.44 -23.22 -6.75
C GLY A 274 8.22 -22.88 -5.48
N THR A 275 8.38 -21.62 -5.12
CA THR A 275 9.13 -21.22 -3.91
C THR A 275 8.27 -21.39 -2.67
N ALA A 276 8.76 -22.16 -1.69
CA ALA A 276 8.12 -22.30 -0.38
C ALA A 276 8.16 -20.96 0.39
N LEU A 277 7.04 -20.58 1.00
CA LEU A 277 6.90 -19.30 1.67
C LEU A 277 7.42 -19.35 3.11
N LYS A 278 7.01 -20.36 3.88
CA LYS A 278 7.35 -20.45 5.31
C LYS A 278 8.86 -20.44 5.55
N GLY A 279 9.30 -19.48 6.37
CA GLY A 279 10.72 -19.32 6.73
C GLY A 279 11.56 -18.64 5.65
N PHE A 280 10.98 -18.23 4.52
CA PHE A 280 11.71 -17.50 3.49
C PHE A 280 12.25 -16.19 4.07
N GLN A 281 13.55 -15.96 3.91
CA GLN A 281 14.23 -14.77 4.44
C GLN A 281 14.12 -13.61 3.47
N ILE A 282 13.62 -12.48 3.92
CA ILE A 282 13.65 -11.24 3.17
C ILE A 282 15.05 -10.63 3.28
N PRO A 283 15.73 -10.35 2.15
CA PRO A 283 17.05 -9.72 2.17
C PRO A 283 16.94 -8.26 2.64
N GLY A 284 17.95 -7.79 3.40
CA GLY A 284 18.01 -6.39 3.83
C GLY A 284 16.85 -5.92 4.73
N PHE A 285 16.11 -6.83 5.35
CA PHE A 285 14.90 -6.53 6.12
C PHE A 285 15.12 -5.47 7.20
N ASP A 286 16.21 -5.61 7.96
CA ASP A 286 16.55 -4.66 9.04
C ASP A 286 16.79 -3.24 8.51
N LYS A 287 17.40 -3.11 7.31
CA LYS A 287 17.60 -1.83 6.63
C LYS A 287 16.24 -1.21 6.27
N VAL A 288 15.31 -2.01 5.73
CA VAL A 288 13.96 -1.53 5.39
C VAL A 288 13.22 -1.01 6.61
N VAL A 289 13.26 -1.74 7.73
CA VAL A 289 12.62 -1.33 8.99
C VAL A 289 13.25 -0.04 9.55
N ALA A 290 14.57 0.07 9.51
CA ALA A 290 15.28 1.28 9.94
C ALA A 290 14.90 2.50 9.09
N GLU A 291 14.88 2.32 7.77
CA GLU A 291 14.53 3.36 6.81
C GLU A 291 13.10 3.88 7.03
N VAL A 292 12.13 2.98 7.20
CA VAL A 292 10.73 3.35 7.47
C VAL A 292 10.62 4.19 8.75
N LYS A 293 11.34 3.84 9.81
CA LYS A 293 11.31 4.60 11.07
C LYS A 293 11.84 6.01 10.89
N GLU A 294 12.92 6.17 10.12
CA GLU A 294 13.50 7.49 9.82
C GLU A 294 12.58 8.34 8.93
N LEU A 295 12.08 7.76 7.85
CA LEU A 295 11.24 8.46 6.90
C LEU A 295 9.90 8.91 7.50
N HIS A 296 9.31 8.12 8.36
CA HIS A 296 8.03 8.47 8.97
C HIS A 296 8.16 9.73 9.85
N LEU A 297 9.31 9.99 10.46
CA LEU A 297 9.56 11.23 11.23
C LEU A 297 9.54 12.48 10.34
N ARG A 298 9.79 12.34 9.03
CA ARG A 298 9.74 13.43 8.05
C ARG A 298 8.30 13.76 7.58
N LEU A 299 7.30 12.99 8.02
CA LEU A 299 5.90 13.16 7.67
C LEU A 299 5.05 13.59 8.89
N PRO A 300 5.23 14.83 9.42
CA PRO A 300 4.65 15.24 10.71
C PRO A 300 3.12 15.32 10.73
N TYR A 301 2.48 15.32 9.58
CA TYR A 301 1.03 15.42 9.46
C TYR A 301 0.32 14.06 9.34
N PHE A 302 1.08 12.97 9.34
CA PHE A 302 0.56 11.63 9.12
C PHE A 302 1.10 10.70 10.21
N ASN A 303 0.22 10.24 11.10
CA ASN A 303 0.62 9.34 12.19
C ASN A 303 0.47 7.85 11.82
N LEU A 304 -0.25 7.53 10.74
CA LEU A 304 -0.39 6.17 10.23
C LEU A 304 -0.04 6.17 8.75
N VAL A 305 1.02 5.47 8.38
CA VAL A 305 1.55 5.47 7.02
C VAL A 305 1.77 4.04 6.54
N GLY A 306 1.34 3.78 5.30
CA GLY A 306 1.70 2.58 4.56
C GLY A 306 2.83 2.87 3.59
N TRP A 307 3.88 2.06 3.61
CA TRP A 307 5.04 2.19 2.75
C TRP A 307 5.11 1.01 1.80
N ASP A 308 5.54 1.25 0.57
CA ASP A 308 5.88 0.21 -0.39
C ASP A 308 7.37 0.33 -0.75
N PHE A 309 8.14 -0.69 -0.36
CA PHE A 309 9.57 -0.78 -0.64
C PHE A 309 9.86 -1.98 -1.54
N GLY A 310 10.75 -1.78 -2.53
CA GLY A 310 11.50 -2.86 -3.14
C GLY A 310 12.79 -3.11 -2.38
N VAL A 311 13.46 -4.23 -2.69
CA VAL A 311 14.83 -4.51 -2.27
C VAL A 311 15.67 -4.71 -3.52
N ASP A 312 16.71 -3.89 -3.70
CA ASP A 312 17.58 -3.94 -4.88
C ASP A 312 18.57 -5.12 -4.82
N LYS A 313 19.41 -5.27 -5.86
CA LYS A 313 20.40 -6.34 -5.95
C LYS A 313 21.42 -6.35 -4.80
N ASN A 314 21.67 -5.21 -4.17
CA ASN A 314 22.59 -5.07 -3.06
C ASN A 314 21.94 -5.36 -1.70
N GLY A 315 20.64 -5.60 -1.67
CA GLY A 315 19.85 -5.73 -0.44
C GLY A 315 19.54 -4.38 0.21
N ASP A 316 19.56 -3.30 -0.55
CA ASP A 316 19.20 -1.97 -0.07
C ASP A 316 17.72 -1.65 -0.32
N PRO A 317 17.04 -0.97 0.63
CA PRO A 317 15.65 -0.59 0.50
C PRO A 317 15.47 0.49 -0.57
N VAL A 318 14.55 0.29 -1.49
CA VAL A 318 14.19 1.26 -2.54
C VAL A 318 12.75 1.71 -2.32
N LEU A 319 12.55 2.98 -2.00
CA LEU A 319 11.21 3.55 -1.80
C LEU A 319 10.45 3.63 -3.14
N ILE A 320 9.32 2.92 -3.22
CA ILE A 320 8.43 2.92 -4.39
C ILE A 320 7.33 3.97 -4.23
N GLU A 321 6.64 3.92 -3.08
CA GLU A 321 5.61 4.89 -2.71
C GLU A 321 5.29 4.83 -1.22
N TRP A 322 4.58 5.85 -0.74
CA TRP A 322 3.94 5.82 0.56
C TRP A 322 2.46 6.20 0.44
N ASN A 323 1.67 5.71 1.37
CA ASN A 323 0.22 5.82 1.36
C ASN A 323 -0.27 6.43 2.68
N ARG A 324 -0.99 7.55 2.57
CA ARG A 324 -1.61 8.27 3.70
C ARG A 324 -2.88 7.61 4.24
N CYS A 325 -3.49 6.73 3.48
CA CYS A 325 -4.68 5.96 3.84
C CYS A 325 -4.46 4.51 3.35
N PRO A 326 -3.52 3.79 3.98
CA PRO A 326 -3.16 2.45 3.52
C PRO A 326 -4.28 1.45 3.78
N ASP A 327 -4.49 0.54 2.84
CA ASP A 327 -5.28 -0.65 3.09
C ASP A 327 -4.61 -1.51 4.17
N LEU A 328 -5.41 -2.03 5.09
CA LEU A 328 -4.93 -2.84 6.21
C LEU A 328 -4.84 -4.32 5.80
N SER A 329 -3.64 -4.89 5.82
CA SER A 329 -3.36 -6.28 5.39
C SER A 329 -3.80 -7.34 6.42
N GLN A 330 -4.99 -7.18 7.01
CA GLN A 330 -5.44 -7.99 8.15
C GLN A 330 -5.72 -9.46 7.82
N THR A 331 -5.91 -9.81 6.56
CA THR A 331 -6.05 -11.23 6.18
C THR A 331 -4.75 -11.99 6.41
N ALA A 332 -3.62 -11.38 6.06
CA ALA A 332 -2.29 -11.99 6.23
C ALA A 332 -1.76 -11.82 7.65
N HIS A 333 -1.76 -10.58 8.16
CA HIS A 333 -1.14 -10.26 9.45
C HIS A 333 -2.03 -10.58 10.66
N GLY A 334 -3.34 -10.39 10.57
CA GLY A 334 -4.22 -10.37 11.72
C GLY A 334 -4.68 -8.94 12.06
N PRO A 335 -5.00 -8.62 13.33
CA PRO A 335 -5.40 -7.27 13.73
C PRO A 335 -4.34 -6.22 13.40
N ALA A 336 -4.70 -5.22 12.59
CA ALA A 336 -3.75 -4.28 11.96
C ALA A 336 -2.86 -3.51 12.92
N PHE A 337 -3.31 -3.24 14.14
CA PHE A 337 -2.56 -2.45 15.12
C PHE A 337 -1.89 -3.32 16.20
N GLY A 338 -2.06 -4.64 16.15
CA GLY A 338 -1.43 -5.58 17.08
C GLY A 338 -1.57 -5.15 18.54
N GLU A 339 -0.46 -5.12 19.26
CA GLU A 339 -0.42 -4.69 20.67
C GLU A 339 -0.72 -3.19 20.84
N MET A 340 -0.48 -2.36 19.83
CA MET A 340 -0.74 -0.91 19.88
C MET A 340 -2.22 -0.55 19.74
N THR A 341 -3.12 -1.53 19.55
CA THR A 341 -4.54 -1.29 19.27
C THR A 341 -5.22 -0.39 20.31
N GLU A 342 -5.00 -0.65 21.60
CA GLU A 342 -5.64 0.10 22.69
C GLU A 342 -5.10 1.54 22.78
N ASP A 343 -3.81 1.74 22.60
CA ASP A 343 -3.17 3.06 22.63
C ASP A 343 -3.62 3.91 21.44
N ILE A 344 -3.65 3.34 20.24
CA ILE A 344 -4.14 4.00 19.03
C ILE A 344 -5.61 4.39 19.21
N PHE A 345 -6.46 3.50 19.73
CA PHE A 345 -7.87 3.79 19.93
C PHE A 345 -8.11 4.83 21.05
N LYS A 346 -7.29 4.84 22.09
CA LYS A 346 -7.31 5.87 23.14
C LYS A 346 -6.96 7.24 22.54
N ARG A 347 -5.93 7.32 21.73
CA ARG A 347 -5.53 8.55 21.04
C ARG A 347 -6.64 9.07 20.12
N ILE A 348 -7.25 8.20 19.31
CA ILE A 348 -8.35 8.57 18.39
C ILE A 348 -9.52 9.24 19.13
N LYS A 349 -9.78 8.89 20.39
CA LYS A 349 -10.85 9.53 21.18
C LYS A 349 -10.58 11.00 21.48
N SER A 350 -9.32 11.40 21.63
CA SER A 350 -8.91 12.78 21.92
C SER A 350 -8.67 13.61 20.68
N GLU A 351 -8.42 12.98 19.53
CA GLU A 351 -8.09 13.68 18.29
C GLU A 351 -9.35 14.18 17.55
N LYS A 352 -9.19 15.35 16.92
CA LYS A 352 -10.22 15.93 16.05
C LYS A 352 -10.12 15.35 14.65
N ASP A 353 -11.28 15.15 14.03
CA ASP A 353 -11.36 14.75 12.63
C ASP A 353 -10.86 15.89 11.72
N SER A 354 -9.83 15.64 10.95
CA SER A 354 -9.16 16.65 10.11
C SER A 354 -9.95 17.09 8.87
N ARG A 355 -11.10 16.46 8.60
CA ARG A 355 -12.02 16.87 7.54
C ARG A 355 -12.82 18.12 7.92
N PHE A 356 -13.06 18.32 9.20
CA PHE A 356 -13.74 19.47 9.77
C PHE A 356 -12.74 20.53 10.26
#